data_92a65998d615c1f10d83f94418dcbd91
#
_entry.id   92a65998d615c1f10d83f94418dcbd91
#
_cell.length_a   1.000
_cell.length_b   1.000
_cell.length_c   1.000
_cell.angle_alpha   90.00
_cell.angle_beta   90.00
_cell.angle_gamma   90.00
#
_symmetry.space_group_name_H-M   'P 1'
#
loop_
_entity.id
_entity.type
_entity.pdbx_description
1 polymer ?
#
loop_
_entity_poly.entity_id
_entity_poly.type
_entity_poly.pdbx_seq_one_letter_code
_entity_poly.pdbx_strand_id
1 'polypeptide(L)'
;MDHILTSCPHPTNTTLWDHAKELWPHEEGTWPDISLGTIIGCNAISVETTKETKGRDGTPQKRKSHDQGATRLLQILLSETAYLSWTLRCERTIREREHTEPEIRATWLKTINRRLSEDKTTATKVLRRKPYTSLVKNTWTKALQKRHSNLPDDWINRNVVF
;
A
#
# COMPACT_ATOMS: atom_id res chain seq x y z
N MET A 1 -4.93 -9.51 -20.94
CA MET A 1 -4.19 -9.18 -19.70
C MET A 1 -5.08 -8.51 -18.67
N ASP A 2 -5.96 -7.61 -19.08
CA ASP A 2 -6.91 -6.92 -18.20
C ASP A 2 -7.70 -7.89 -17.31
N HIS A 3 -8.47 -8.81 -17.93
CA HIS A 3 -9.23 -9.81 -17.19
C HIS A 3 -8.42 -10.56 -16.11
N ILE A 4 -7.15 -10.82 -16.36
CA ILE A 4 -6.29 -11.59 -15.45
C ILE A 4 -6.01 -10.84 -14.16
N LEU A 5 -5.74 -9.54 -14.27
CA LEU A 5 -5.30 -8.71 -13.15
C LEU A 5 -6.48 -8.08 -12.38
N THR A 6 -7.62 -7.87 -13.04
CA THR A 6 -8.70 -7.05 -12.50
C THR A 6 -10.00 -7.81 -12.26
N SER A 7 -10.46 -8.58 -13.25
CA SER A 7 -11.80 -9.18 -13.25
C SER A 7 -11.81 -10.71 -13.31
N CYS A 8 -10.67 -11.36 -13.11
CA CYS A 8 -10.62 -12.81 -13.03
C CYS A 8 -11.46 -13.29 -11.84
N PRO A 9 -12.50 -14.12 -12.05
CA PRO A 9 -13.37 -14.59 -10.97
C PRO A 9 -12.69 -15.62 -10.06
N HIS A 10 -11.43 -15.95 -10.33
CA HIS A 10 -10.71 -16.89 -9.48
C HIS A 10 -10.47 -16.32 -8.09
N PRO A 11 -10.76 -17.10 -7.02
CA PRO A 11 -10.65 -16.63 -5.63
C PRO A 11 -9.32 -15.97 -5.28
N THR A 12 -8.20 -16.47 -5.83
CA THR A 12 -6.86 -15.89 -5.61
C THR A 12 -6.81 -14.39 -5.91
N ASN A 13 -7.42 -13.97 -7.03
CA ASN A 13 -7.36 -12.57 -7.45
C ASN A 13 -8.18 -11.68 -6.50
N THR A 14 -9.39 -12.10 -6.17
CA THR A 14 -10.27 -11.37 -5.23
C THR A 14 -9.62 -11.26 -3.86
N THR A 15 -9.12 -12.37 -3.31
CA THR A 15 -8.44 -12.40 -2.01
C THR A 15 -7.25 -11.45 -1.94
N LEU A 16 -6.43 -11.36 -3.00
CA LEU A 16 -5.28 -10.45 -3.03
C LEU A 16 -5.70 -8.97 -2.99
N TRP A 17 -6.70 -8.59 -3.79
CA TRP A 17 -7.19 -7.22 -3.81
C TRP A 17 -7.92 -6.83 -2.52
N ASP A 18 -8.64 -7.77 -1.90
CA ASP A 18 -9.28 -7.57 -0.60
C ASP A 18 -8.24 -7.31 0.50
N HIS A 19 -7.14 -8.07 0.53
CA HIS A 19 -6.04 -7.82 1.47
C HIS A 19 -5.38 -6.46 1.25
N ALA A 20 -5.19 -6.04 -0.02
CA ALA A 20 -4.63 -4.74 -0.32
C ALA A 20 -5.56 -3.60 0.14
N LYS A 21 -6.87 -3.73 -0.10
CA LYS A 21 -7.89 -2.78 0.35
C LYS A 21 -8.00 -2.77 1.88
N GLU A 22 -7.95 -3.93 2.54
CA GLU A 22 -7.95 -4.04 4.01
C GLU A 22 -6.78 -3.29 4.63
N LEU A 23 -5.58 -3.35 4.03
CA LEU A 23 -4.42 -2.63 4.54
C LEU A 23 -4.48 -1.12 4.31
N TRP A 24 -5.29 -0.64 3.37
CA TRP A 24 -5.44 0.78 3.08
C TRP A 24 -6.03 1.54 4.29
N PRO A 25 -5.28 2.50 4.88
CA PRO A 25 -5.68 3.14 6.14
C PRO A 25 -6.49 4.43 5.96
N HIS A 26 -6.84 4.78 4.74
CA HIS A 26 -7.55 6.03 4.43
C HIS A 26 -9.05 5.78 4.22
N GLU A 27 -9.82 6.89 4.15
CA GLU A 27 -11.28 6.85 4.04
C GLU A 27 -11.76 5.97 2.88
N GLU A 28 -12.91 5.34 3.07
CA GLU A 28 -13.63 4.66 2.00
C GLU A 28 -13.85 5.64 0.84
N GLY A 29 -13.63 5.26 -0.38
CA GLY A 29 -13.72 6.15 -1.54
C GLY A 29 -12.38 6.73 -2.02
N THR A 30 -11.32 6.64 -1.21
CA THR A 30 -9.96 6.96 -1.69
C THR A 30 -9.24 5.74 -2.29
N TRP A 31 -9.78 4.52 -2.10
CA TRP A 31 -9.34 3.33 -2.80
C TRP A 31 -9.86 3.36 -4.24
N PRO A 32 -9.00 3.28 -5.27
CA PRO A 32 -9.45 3.38 -6.65
C PRO A 32 -10.15 2.11 -7.13
N ASP A 33 -10.98 2.25 -8.16
CA ASP A 33 -11.46 1.10 -8.93
C ASP A 33 -10.28 0.42 -9.62
N ILE A 34 -10.15 -0.89 -9.41
CA ILE A 34 -9.05 -1.66 -9.95
C ILE A 34 -9.30 -2.00 -11.41
N SER A 35 -8.55 -1.37 -12.28
CA SER A 35 -8.56 -1.59 -13.73
C SER A 35 -7.13 -1.74 -14.24
N LEU A 36 -6.97 -2.23 -15.44
CA LEU A 36 -5.65 -2.28 -16.09
C LEU A 36 -5.03 -0.88 -16.18
N GLY A 37 -5.84 0.14 -16.49
CA GLY A 37 -5.41 1.53 -16.50
C GLY A 37 -4.89 2.00 -15.14
N THR A 38 -5.59 1.65 -14.05
CA THR A 38 -5.19 1.94 -12.68
C THR A 38 -3.86 1.28 -12.33
N ILE A 39 -3.67 0.02 -12.72
CA ILE A 39 -2.45 -0.74 -12.43
C ILE A 39 -1.26 -0.19 -13.21
N ILE A 40 -1.39 -0.01 -14.52
CA ILE A 40 -0.30 0.51 -15.37
C ILE A 40 0.01 1.96 -15.04
N GLY A 41 -1.02 2.77 -14.78
CA GLY A 41 -0.92 4.18 -14.44
C GLY A 41 -0.67 4.47 -12.96
N CYS A 42 -0.40 3.46 -12.12
CA CYS A 42 -0.32 3.63 -10.66
C CYS A 42 0.68 4.72 -10.23
N ASN A 43 1.77 4.90 -10.97
CA ASN A 43 2.76 5.94 -10.71
C ASN A 43 2.26 7.37 -10.96
N ALA A 44 1.19 7.54 -11.74
CA ALA A 44 0.55 8.82 -12.01
C ALA A 44 -0.60 9.14 -11.03
N ILE A 45 -1.04 8.16 -10.24
CA ILE A 45 -2.10 8.35 -9.24
C ILE A 45 -1.54 9.18 -8.09
N SER A 46 -2.31 10.18 -7.65
CA SER A 46 -2.03 10.96 -6.47
C SER A 46 -3.21 10.97 -5.51
N VAL A 47 -2.93 10.85 -4.22
CA VAL A 47 -3.92 10.94 -3.15
C VAL A 47 -3.92 12.36 -2.61
N GLU A 48 -5.10 12.98 -2.59
CA GLU A 48 -5.30 14.31 -2.01
C GLU A 48 -5.92 14.19 -0.63
N THR A 49 -5.46 15.00 0.30
CA THR A 49 -6.09 15.17 1.62
C THR A 49 -6.59 16.59 1.77
N THR A 50 -7.74 16.74 2.43
CA THR A 50 -8.28 18.05 2.76
C THR A 50 -7.77 18.46 4.13
N LYS A 51 -6.97 19.53 4.19
CA LYS A 51 -6.53 20.14 5.44
C LYS A 51 -7.38 21.36 5.74
N GLU A 52 -7.89 21.44 6.96
CA GLU A 52 -8.49 22.67 7.44
C GLU A 52 -7.37 23.64 7.86
N THR A 53 -7.34 24.79 7.21
CA THR A 53 -6.43 25.90 7.53
C THR A 53 -7.27 27.10 7.95
N LYS A 54 -6.78 27.88 8.91
CA LYS A 54 -7.41 29.16 9.24
C LYS A 54 -7.04 30.20 8.19
N GLY A 55 -8.03 30.77 7.53
CA GLY A 55 -7.85 31.92 6.66
C GLY A 55 -7.28 33.12 7.42
N ARG A 56 -6.84 34.14 6.69
CA ARG A 56 -6.26 35.38 7.28
C ARG A 56 -7.25 36.14 8.18
N ASP A 57 -8.53 35.89 8.01
CA ASP A 57 -9.69 36.43 8.74
C ASP A 57 -10.24 35.47 9.80
N GLY A 58 -9.50 34.39 10.11
CA GLY A 58 -9.89 33.38 11.11
C GLY A 58 -10.94 32.38 10.64
N THR A 59 -11.44 32.48 9.40
CA THR A 59 -12.43 31.56 8.87
C THR A 59 -11.79 30.19 8.53
N PRO A 60 -12.47 29.05 8.80
CA PRO A 60 -11.95 27.75 8.41
C PRO A 60 -11.98 27.59 6.88
N GLN A 61 -10.82 27.44 6.28
CA GLN A 61 -10.67 27.16 4.85
C GLN A 61 -10.21 25.72 4.64
N LYS A 62 -10.90 24.98 3.79
CA LYS A 62 -10.50 23.63 3.35
C LYS A 62 -9.54 23.75 2.17
N ARG A 63 -8.29 23.36 2.39
CA ARG A 63 -7.27 23.30 1.32
C ARG A 63 -6.98 21.84 0.99
N LYS A 64 -7.09 21.50 -0.30
CA LYS A 64 -6.59 20.23 -0.82
C LYS A 64 -5.06 20.27 -0.86
N SER A 65 -4.42 19.24 -0.34
CA SER A 65 -2.97 19.07 -0.41
C SER A 65 -2.64 17.63 -0.81
N HIS A 66 -1.60 17.47 -1.62
CA HIS A 66 -1.09 16.16 -2.01
C HIS A 66 -0.49 15.44 -0.79
N ASP A 67 -0.95 14.20 -0.53
CA ASP A 67 -0.38 13.32 0.50
C ASP A 67 0.61 12.35 -0.14
N GLN A 68 1.89 12.69 -0.07
CA GLN A 68 2.97 11.88 -0.64
C GLN A 68 3.06 10.49 0.00
N GLY A 69 2.80 10.39 1.30
CA GLY A 69 2.85 9.12 2.02
C GLY A 69 1.74 8.18 1.57
N ALA A 70 0.50 8.68 1.55
CA ALA A 70 -0.66 7.93 1.08
C ALA A 70 -0.52 7.55 -0.41
N THR A 71 -0.09 8.49 -1.24
CA THR A 71 0.18 8.24 -2.67
C THR A 71 1.16 7.09 -2.85
N ARG A 72 2.29 7.13 -2.14
CA ARG A 72 3.31 6.09 -2.23
C ARG A 72 2.81 4.74 -1.71
N LEU A 73 2.05 4.71 -0.61
CA LEU A 73 1.46 3.47 -0.11
C LEU A 73 0.51 2.85 -1.14
N LEU A 74 -0.36 3.67 -1.75
CA LEU A 74 -1.27 3.19 -2.80
C LEU A 74 -0.50 2.58 -3.97
N GLN A 75 0.53 3.25 -4.46
CA GLN A 75 1.39 2.76 -5.54
C GLN A 75 2.04 1.41 -5.20
N ILE A 76 2.53 1.24 -3.97
CA ILE A 76 3.10 -0.02 -3.48
C ILE A 76 2.02 -1.11 -3.46
N LEU A 77 0.86 -0.84 -2.87
CA LEU A 77 -0.22 -1.83 -2.78
C LEU A 77 -0.69 -2.28 -4.16
N LEU A 78 -0.89 -1.34 -5.08
CA LEU A 78 -1.33 -1.66 -6.44
C LEU A 78 -0.28 -2.48 -7.20
N SER A 79 0.98 -2.05 -7.20
CA SER A 79 2.04 -2.72 -7.97
C SER A 79 2.39 -4.11 -7.43
N GLU A 80 2.56 -4.26 -6.11
CA GLU A 80 2.92 -5.54 -5.51
C GLU A 80 1.75 -6.55 -5.60
N THR A 81 0.51 -6.09 -5.44
CA THR A 81 -0.67 -6.97 -5.57
C THR A 81 -0.87 -7.43 -7.01
N ALA A 82 -0.74 -6.54 -7.99
CA ALA A 82 -0.83 -6.91 -9.40
C ALA A 82 0.27 -7.89 -9.82
N TYR A 83 1.52 -7.66 -9.38
CA TYR A 83 2.64 -8.57 -9.63
C TYR A 83 2.40 -9.95 -9.02
N LEU A 84 1.91 -10.01 -7.77
CA LEU A 84 1.63 -11.27 -7.10
C LEU A 84 0.45 -12.01 -7.74
N SER A 85 -0.61 -11.30 -8.15
CA SER A 85 -1.74 -11.87 -8.91
C SER A 85 -1.26 -12.58 -10.18
N TRP A 86 -0.39 -11.90 -10.94
CA TRP A 86 0.23 -12.49 -12.13
C TRP A 86 1.08 -13.72 -11.80
N THR A 87 1.92 -13.63 -10.76
CA THR A 87 2.83 -14.71 -10.35
C THR A 87 2.06 -15.97 -9.94
N LEU A 88 1.07 -15.84 -9.05
CA LEU A 88 0.27 -16.97 -8.59
C LEU A 88 -0.56 -17.59 -9.73
N ARG A 89 -1.05 -16.77 -10.67
CA ARG A 89 -1.69 -17.29 -11.87
C ARG A 89 -0.70 -18.10 -12.70
N CYS A 90 0.53 -17.62 -12.93
CA CYS A 90 1.54 -18.38 -13.69
C CYS A 90 1.87 -19.70 -12.99
N GLU A 91 1.97 -19.73 -11.68
CA GLU A 91 2.17 -20.97 -10.93
C GLU A 91 1.02 -21.95 -11.14
N ARG A 92 -0.22 -21.47 -11.09
CA ARG A 92 -1.40 -22.30 -11.35
C ARG A 92 -1.46 -22.83 -12.75
N THR A 93 -1.24 -21.97 -13.78
CA THR A 93 -1.46 -22.36 -15.17
C THR A 93 -0.29 -23.10 -15.81
N ILE A 94 0.95 -22.87 -15.32
CA ILE A 94 2.16 -23.45 -15.91
C ILE A 94 2.67 -24.61 -15.06
N ARG A 95 2.54 -24.49 -13.71
CA ARG A 95 3.05 -25.49 -12.77
C ARG A 95 1.95 -26.34 -12.13
N GLU A 96 0.70 -26.11 -12.52
CA GLU A 96 -0.50 -26.81 -11.98
C GLU A 96 -0.58 -26.74 -10.43
N ARG A 97 -0.04 -25.66 -9.86
CA ARG A 97 0.00 -25.46 -8.41
C ARG A 97 -1.15 -24.54 -7.99
N GLU A 98 -2.14 -25.12 -7.34
CA GLU A 98 -3.17 -24.36 -6.64
C GLU A 98 -2.68 -23.86 -5.28
N HIS A 99 -3.16 -22.66 -4.90
CA HIS A 99 -2.84 -22.03 -3.63
C HIS A 99 -4.09 -21.94 -2.76
N THR A 100 -3.97 -22.33 -1.52
CA THR A 100 -5.02 -22.11 -0.52
C THR A 100 -5.07 -20.64 -0.08
N GLU A 101 -6.23 -20.21 0.43
CA GLU A 101 -6.39 -18.84 0.93
C GLU A 101 -5.35 -18.45 2.01
N PRO A 102 -5.02 -19.29 3.01
CA PRO A 102 -3.95 -19.00 3.95
C PRO A 102 -2.57 -18.82 3.30
N GLU A 103 -2.25 -19.61 2.26
CA GLU A 103 -0.99 -19.47 1.51
C GLU A 103 -0.94 -18.15 0.74
N ILE A 104 -2.04 -17.77 0.09
CA ILE A 104 -2.17 -16.49 -0.62
C ILE A 104 -1.94 -15.33 0.36
N ARG A 105 -2.62 -15.36 1.50
CA ARG A 105 -2.48 -14.34 2.55
C ARG A 105 -1.05 -14.27 3.08
N ALA A 106 -0.44 -15.41 3.40
CA ALA A 106 0.94 -15.46 3.90
C ALA A 106 1.93 -14.91 2.87
N THR A 107 1.76 -15.26 1.59
CA THR A 107 2.61 -14.77 0.50
C THR A 107 2.45 -13.27 0.28
N TRP A 108 1.22 -12.77 0.33
CA TRP A 108 0.94 -11.34 0.22
C TRP A 108 1.56 -10.55 1.38
N LEU A 109 1.35 -10.99 2.65
CA LEU A 109 1.96 -10.38 3.83
C LEU A 109 3.50 -10.39 3.75
N LYS A 110 4.09 -11.50 3.30
CA LYS A 110 5.55 -11.60 3.09
C LYS A 110 6.04 -10.55 2.08
N THR A 111 5.30 -10.35 0.99
CA THR A 111 5.63 -9.37 -0.03
C THR A 111 5.59 -7.95 0.52
N ILE A 112 4.54 -7.58 1.25
CA ILE A 112 4.41 -6.25 1.86
C ILE A 112 5.46 -6.03 2.95
N ASN A 113 5.70 -7.03 3.81
CA ASN A 113 6.74 -6.95 4.84
C ASN A 113 8.16 -6.81 4.24
N ARG A 114 8.42 -7.43 3.09
CA ARG A 114 9.67 -7.23 2.35
C ARG A 114 9.84 -5.76 1.94
N ARG A 115 8.80 -5.15 1.36
CA ARG A 115 8.83 -3.72 0.97
C ARG A 115 9.01 -2.80 2.17
N LEU A 116 8.30 -3.06 3.27
CA LEU A 116 8.49 -2.33 4.53
C LEU A 116 9.93 -2.45 5.04
N SER A 117 10.52 -3.65 5.01
CA SER A 117 11.89 -3.91 5.46
C SER A 117 12.94 -3.21 4.59
N GLU A 118 12.75 -3.20 3.26
CA GLU A 118 13.59 -2.47 2.31
C GLU A 118 13.57 -0.96 2.60
N ASP A 119 12.39 -0.40 2.84
CA ASP A 119 12.22 1.00 3.20
C ASP A 119 12.88 1.37 4.54
N LYS A 120 12.71 0.53 5.56
CA LYS A 120 13.36 0.70 6.87
C LYS A 120 14.88 0.66 6.74
N THR A 121 15.40 -0.33 6.02
CA THR A 121 16.84 -0.49 5.78
C THR A 121 17.40 0.73 5.05
N THR A 122 16.69 1.23 4.05
CA THR A 122 17.13 2.42 3.32
C THR A 122 17.06 3.66 4.20
N ALA A 123 16.00 3.84 4.98
CA ALA A 123 15.84 4.97 5.89
C ALA A 123 16.93 5.01 6.97
N THR A 124 17.35 3.84 7.48
CA THR A 124 18.42 3.75 8.49
C THR A 124 19.81 3.96 7.90
N LYS A 125 20.09 3.44 6.70
CA LYS A 125 21.39 3.61 6.02
C LYS A 125 21.60 5.04 5.51
N VAL A 126 20.54 5.71 5.10
CA VAL A 126 20.59 7.08 4.55
C VAL A 126 20.34 8.12 5.65
N LEU A 127 20.92 7.93 6.83
CA LEU A 127 20.79 8.79 8.03
C LEU A 127 20.97 10.29 7.79
N ARG A 128 21.62 10.72 6.69
CA ARG A 128 21.80 12.14 6.32
C ARG A 128 20.62 12.73 5.54
N ARG A 129 19.62 11.94 5.13
CA ARG A 129 18.47 12.41 4.33
C ARG A 129 17.17 12.33 5.14
N LYS A 130 17.01 13.25 6.10
CA LYS A 130 15.75 13.45 6.86
C LYS A 130 14.47 13.35 6.01
N PRO A 131 14.44 13.88 4.75
CA PRO A 131 13.24 13.77 3.91
C PRO A 131 12.80 12.35 3.60
N TYR A 132 13.73 11.41 3.38
CA TYR A 132 13.39 10.04 3.07
C TYR A 132 12.80 9.29 4.27
N THR A 133 13.38 9.46 5.44
CA THR A 133 12.84 8.88 6.69
C THR A 133 11.43 9.39 6.98
N SER A 134 11.17 10.68 6.76
CA SER A 134 9.83 11.25 6.88
C SER A 134 8.85 10.66 5.86
N LEU A 135 9.27 10.46 4.62
CA LEU A 135 8.48 9.83 3.59
C LEU A 135 8.10 8.40 3.97
N VAL A 136 9.06 7.58 4.45
CA VAL A 136 8.83 6.21 4.92
C VAL A 136 7.83 6.21 6.09
N LYS A 137 8.01 7.10 7.08
CA LYS A 137 7.05 7.26 8.17
C LYS A 137 5.66 7.60 7.67
N ASN A 138 5.53 8.59 6.81
CA ASN A 138 4.24 9.01 6.26
C ASN A 138 3.58 7.91 5.42
N THR A 139 4.38 7.07 4.75
CA THR A 139 3.88 5.93 3.97
C THR A 139 3.26 4.85 4.86
N TRP A 140 3.96 4.43 5.92
CA TRP A 140 3.63 3.19 6.61
C TRP A 140 2.94 3.36 7.96
N THR A 141 3.12 4.50 8.66
CA THR A 141 2.65 4.65 10.05
C THR A 141 1.15 4.37 10.21
N LYS A 142 0.30 4.95 9.36
CA LYS A 142 -1.16 4.75 9.48
C LYS A 142 -1.56 3.29 9.23
N ALA A 143 -0.94 2.63 8.26
CA ALA A 143 -1.21 1.22 7.98
C ALA A 143 -0.74 0.31 9.12
N LEU A 144 0.42 0.59 9.72
CA LEU A 144 0.91 -0.12 10.89
C LEU A 144 0.05 0.13 12.12
N GLN A 145 -0.42 1.35 12.36
CA GLN A 145 -1.31 1.68 13.47
C GLN A 145 -2.65 0.95 13.39
N LYS A 146 -3.13 0.65 12.20
CA LYS A 146 -4.35 -0.15 12.01
C LYS A 146 -4.21 -1.57 12.58
N ARG A 147 -2.98 -2.10 12.63
CA ARG A 147 -2.67 -3.44 13.17
C ARG A 147 -2.03 -3.44 14.56
N HIS A 148 -1.35 -2.36 14.91
CA HIS A 148 -0.63 -2.22 16.18
C HIS A 148 -1.19 -1.05 16.97
N SER A 149 -2.00 -1.31 18.00
CA SER A 149 -2.62 -0.26 18.84
C SER A 149 -1.59 0.65 19.49
N ASN A 150 -0.39 0.16 19.82
CA ASN A 150 0.70 0.88 20.47
C ASN A 150 1.96 0.88 19.59
N LEU A 151 1.85 1.47 18.39
CA LEU A 151 3.02 1.61 17.52
C LEU A 151 4.00 2.63 18.12
N PRO A 152 5.25 2.24 18.43
CA PRO A 152 6.23 3.17 18.98
C PRO A 152 6.70 4.19 17.93
N ASP A 153 7.04 5.42 18.35
CA ASP A 153 7.49 6.48 17.44
C ASP A 153 8.76 6.14 16.65
N ASP A 154 9.59 5.28 17.25
CA ASP A 154 10.84 4.79 16.66
C ASP A 154 10.70 3.44 15.92
N TRP A 155 9.47 3.08 15.52
CA TRP A 155 9.15 1.79 14.88
C TRP A 155 10.05 1.43 13.69
N ILE A 156 10.62 2.42 13.00
CA ILE A 156 11.57 2.19 11.90
C ILE A 156 12.79 1.39 12.37
N ASN A 157 13.26 1.63 13.59
CA ASN A 157 14.43 0.96 14.19
C ASN A 157 14.06 -0.35 14.90
N ARG A 158 12.78 -0.70 14.96
CA ARG A 158 12.30 -1.90 15.65
C ARG A 158 11.85 -2.96 14.65
N ASN A 159 11.75 -4.19 15.13
CA ASN A 159 11.23 -5.29 14.31
C ASN A 159 9.68 -5.27 14.29
N VAL A 160 9.11 -4.26 13.62
CA VAL A 160 7.66 -4.14 13.39
C VAL A 160 7.34 -4.64 12.00
N VAL A 161 6.35 -5.51 11.88
CA VAL A 161 5.85 -6.14 10.63
C VAL A 161 4.32 -6.20 10.63
N PHE A 162 3.71 -6.47 9.47
CA PHE A 162 2.27 -6.70 9.33
C PHE A 162 1.84 -8.11 9.71
#